data_49632e8bdd6c465913151de7c303e84e
#
_entry.id   49632e8bdd6c465913151de7c303e84e
#
_cell.length_a   1.000
_cell.length_b   1.000
_cell.length_c   1.000
_cell.angle_alpha   90.00
_cell.angle_beta   90.00
_cell.angle_gamma   90.00
#
_symmetry.space_group_name_H-M   'P 1'
#
loop_
_entity.id
_entity.type
_entity.pdbx_description
1 polymer ?
#
loop_
_entity_poly.entity_id
_entity_poly.type
_entity_poly.pdbx_seq_one_letter_code
_entity_poly.pdbx_strand_id
1 'polypeptide(L)'
;VYMNMATLKSLNGEQFACGMGEVLKTGLIRDEKFYIWTINHMSEIEERIEPVLTKMIQKCCDIKRQVVENDPTEQGERAVLNLGHTIGHAIEKLKNFELLHGQCVALGTVAAAYISYKRSYLSDEEFYEIRDMNVGFYLPITVDGLKSEDILAATKSDKKMEQGTIKFILLESVGHAVVDRTVTDEEMLEAINSINGDLIDEE
;
A
#
# COMPACT_ATOMS: atom_id res chain seq x y z
N VAL A 1 -21.16 5.32 -13.23
CA VAL A 1 -21.23 4.28 -12.18
C VAL A 1 -22.00 4.86 -10.99
N TYR A 2 -22.97 4.11 -10.46
CA TYR A 2 -23.69 4.45 -9.23
C TYR A 2 -23.07 3.69 -8.05
N MET A 3 -22.69 4.40 -6.99
CA MET A 3 -22.14 3.81 -5.77
C MET A 3 -23.04 4.16 -4.59
N ASN A 4 -23.59 3.13 -3.94
CA ASN A 4 -24.41 3.29 -2.75
C ASN A 4 -23.57 3.14 -1.50
N MET A 5 -23.32 4.24 -0.77
CA MET A 5 -22.48 4.24 0.44
C MET A 5 -23.07 3.38 1.56
N ALA A 6 -24.38 3.14 1.57
CA ALA A 6 -25.01 2.28 2.56
C ALA A 6 -24.47 0.83 2.53
N THR A 7 -23.94 0.36 1.39
CA THR A 7 -23.33 -0.98 1.29
C THR A 7 -22.10 -1.14 2.16
N LEU A 8 -21.38 -0.06 2.45
CA LEU A 8 -20.19 -0.10 3.31
C LEU A 8 -20.55 -0.43 4.78
N LYS A 9 -21.81 -0.19 5.17
CA LYS A 9 -22.30 -0.52 6.53
C LYS A 9 -22.40 -2.03 6.78
N SER A 10 -22.53 -2.84 5.72
CA SER A 10 -22.64 -4.30 5.81
C SER A 10 -21.28 -5.02 5.81
N LEU A 11 -20.18 -4.34 5.51
CA LEU A 11 -18.85 -4.92 5.58
C LEU A 11 -18.50 -5.27 7.03
N ASN A 12 -17.89 -6.43 7.25
CA ASN A 12 -17.26 -6.71 8.54
C ASN A 12 -16.04 -5.82 8.75
N GLY A 13 -15.49 -5.78 9.98
CA GLY A 13 -14.35 -4.92 10.32
C GLY A 13 -13.12 -5.17 9.46
N GLU A 14 -12.81 -6.43 9.23
CA GLU A 14 -11.63 -6.84 8.45
C GLU A 14 -11.72 -6.42 6.97
N GLN A 15 -12.88 -6.63 6.34
CA GLN A 15 -13.11 -6.18 4.96
C GLN A 15 -13.07 -4.66 4.83
N PHE A 16 -13.58 -3.95 5.84
CA PHE A 16 -13.51 -2.49 5.87
C PHE A 16 -12.07 -2.01 6.02
N ALA A 17 -11.29 -2.60 6.93
CA ALA A 17 -9.87 -2.34 7.09
C ALA A 17 -9.10 -2.56 5.78
N CYS A 18 -9.37 -3.66 5.08
CA CYS A 18 -8.80 -3.91 3.75
C CYS A 18 -9.08 -2.78 2.76
N GLY A 19 -10.30 -2.25 2.74
CA GLY A 19 -10.64 -1.08 1.94
C GLY A 19 -9.81 0.15 2.32
N MET A 20 -9.51 0.32 3.61
CA MET A 20 -8.69 1.44 4.08
C MET A 20 -7.24 1.35 3.61
N GLY A 21 -6.68 0.15 3.43
CA GLY A 21 -5.35 -0.01 2.82
C GLY A 21 -5.26 0.64 1.44
N GLU A 22 -6.30 0.47 0.61
CA GLU A 22 -6.39 1.13 -0.70
C GLU A 22 -6.63 2.64 -0.61
N VAL A 23 -7.38 3.11 0.40
CA VAL A 23 -7.61 4.54 0.64
C VAL A 23 -6.31 5.23 1.04
N LEU A 24 -5.58 4.69 2.02
CA LEU A 24 -4.27 5.20 2.46
C LEU A 24 -3.29 5.24 1.30
N LYS A 25 -3.18 4.14 0.55
CA LYS A 25 -2.36 4.07 -0.66
C LYS A 25 -2.70 5.19 -1.64
N THR A 26 -3.99 5.46 -1.86
CA THR A 26 -4.44 6.51 -2.80
C THR A 26 -3.94 7.89 -2.38
N GLY A 27 -4.00 8.22 -1.10
CA GLY A 27 -3.43 9.47 -0.56
C GLY A 27 -1.91 9.52 -0.73
N LEU A 28 -1.23 8.46 -0.33
CA LEU A 28 0.23 8.35 -0.39
C LEU A 28 0.79 8.53 -1.81
N ILE A 29 0.10 8.05 -2.84
CA ILE A 29 0.60 8.11 -4.21
C ILE A 29 0.37 9.46 -4.89
N ARG A 30 -0.67 10.26 -4.52
CA ARG A 30 -1.10 11.42 -5.31
C ARG A 30 -1.60 12.62 -4.55
N ASP A 31 -1.90 12.52 -3.27
CA ASP A 31 -2.53 13.64 -2.56
C ASP A 31 -2.24 13.60 -1.05
N GLU A 32 -1.15 14.25 -0.65
CA GLU A 32 -0.76 14.42 0.76
C GLU A 32 -1.90 15.03 1.60
N LYS A 33 -2.62 16.02 1.06
CA LYS A 33 -3.71 16.67 1.80
C LYS A 33 -4.86 15.69 2.06
N PHE A 34 -5.11 14.79 1.12
CA PHE A 34 -6.10 13.75 1.31
C PHE A 34 -5.62 12.70 2.32
N TYR A 35 -4.34 12.33 2.29
CA TYR A 35 -3.74 11.44 3.28
C TYR A 35 -3.88 12.03 4.69
N ILE A 36 -3.46 13.28 4.91
CA ILE A 36 -3.61 13.99 6.19
C ILE A 36 -5.09 14.12 6.59
N TRP A 37 -5.97 14.40 5.62
CA TRP A 37 -7.41 14.46 5.89
C TRP A 37 -7.94 13.11 6.40
N THR A 38 -7.47 11.98 5.84
CA THR A 38 -7.85 10.64 6.27
C THR A 38 -7.42 10.37 7.72
N ILE A 39 -6.20 10.79 8.08
CA ILE A 39 -5.69 10.72 9.46
C ILE A 39 -6.60 11.49 10.42
N ASN A 40 -6.91 12.74 10.08
CA ASN A 40 -7.70 13.62 10.93
C ASN A 40 -9.18 13.20 11.09
N HIS A 41 -9.66 12.31 10.24
CA HIS A 41 -11.04 11.81 10.27
C HIS A 41 -11.13 10.30 10.58
N MET A 42 -10.07 9.74 11.18
CA MET A 42 -10.00 8.31 11.47
C MET A 42 -11.22 7.82 12.25
N SER A 43 -11.57 8.48 13.35
CA SER A 43 -12.73 8.08 14.19
C SER A 43 -14.04 8.09 13.41
N GLU A 44 -14.30 9.14 12.62
CA GLU A 44 -15.54 9.23 11.84
C GLU A 44 -15.57 8.18 10.70
N ILE A 45 -14.40 7.82 10.15
CA ILE A 45 -14.28 6.77 9.14
C ILE A 45 -14.58 5.41 9.79
N GLU A 46 -14.02 5.12 10.96
CA GLU A 46 -14.26 3.88 11.72
C GLU A 46 -15.74 3.76 12.14
N GLU A 47 -16.34 4.84 12.59
CA GLU A 47 -17.78 4.92 12.90
C GLU A 47 -18.66 4.86 11.65
N ARG A 48 -18.07 4.85 10.47
CA ARG A 48 -18.75 4.80 9.16
C ARG A 48 -19.74 5.95 8.96
N ILE A 49 -19.36 7.14 9.37
CA ILE A 49 -20.16 8.37 9.19
C ILE A 49 -20.33 8.64 7.70
N GLU A 50 -21.55 8.52 7.20
CA GLU A 50 -21.85 8.50 5.77
C GLU A 50 -21.34 9.72 4.98
N PRO A 51 -21.47 10.98 5.43
CA PRO A 51 -20.89 12.13 4.74
C PRO A 51 -19.37 12.06 4.61
N VAL A 52 -18.68 11.53 5.64
CA VAL A 52 -17.23 11.37 5.65
C VAL A 52 -16.80 10.28 4.67
N LEU A 53 -17.47 9.11 4.71
CA LEU A 53 -17.22 8.02 3.76
C LEU A 53 -17.48 8.45 2.31
N THR A 54 -18.57 9.22 2.08
CA THR A 54 -18.90 9.73 0.74
C THR A 54 -17.77 10.62 0.20
N LYS A 55 -17.27 11.55 1.01
CA LYS A 55 -16.16 12.43 0.64
C LYS A 55 -14.88 11.63 0.37
N MET A 56 -14.57 10.66 1.23
CA MET A 56 -13.42 9.78 1.10
C MET A 56 -13.44 9.01 -0.23
N ILE A 57 -14.54 8.33 -0.53
CA ILE A 57 -14.69 7.54 -1.75
C ILE A 57 -14.68 8.42 -2.99
N GLN A 58 -15.37 9.57 -2.95
CA GLN A 58 -15.34 10.54 -4.05
C GLN A 58 -13.92 10.98 -4.36
N LYS A 59 -13.12 11.27 -3.33
CA LYS A 59 -11.72 11.69 -3.51
C LYS A 59 -10.86 10.57 -4.09
N CYS A 60 -11.01 9.33 -3.63
CA CYS A 60 -10.33 8.17 -4.19
C CYS A 60 -10.69 7.97 -5.68
N CYS A 61 -11.96 8.10 -6.03
CA CYS A 61 -12.42 7.99 -7.41
C CYS A 61 -11.84 9.09 -8.30
N ASP A 62 -11.79 10.32 -7.80
CA ASP A 62 -11.22 11.46 -8.53
C ASP A 62 -9.72 11.29 -8.80
N ILE A 63 -8.95 10.88 -7.78
CA ILE A 63 -7.52 10.61 -7.92
C ILE A 63 -7.30 9.50 -8.96
N LYS A 64 -8.00 8.37 -8.81
CA LYS A 64 -7.90 7.25 -9.75
C LYS A 64 -8.29 7.67 -11.17
N ARG A 65 -9.36 8.46 -11.33
CA ARG A 65 -9.80 8.98 -12.64
C ARG A 65 -8.68 9.80 -13.29
N GLN A 66 -8.08 10.75 -12.56
CA GLN A 66 -7.00 11.59 -13.07
C GLN A 66 -5.80 10.73 -13.55
N VAL A 67 -5.37 9.77 -12.73
CA VAL A 67 -4.26 8.88 -13.08
C VAL A 67 -4.58 8.06 -14.34
N VAL A 68 -5.81 7.53 -14.46
CA VAL A 68 -6.23 6.72 -15.62
C VAL A 68 -6.41 7.58 -16.87
N GLU A 69 -6.92 8.80 -16.74
CA GLU A 69 -7.07 9.73 -17.89
C GLU A 69 -5.71 10.18 -18.43
N ASN A 70 -4.71 10.36 -17.57
CA ASN A 70 -3.36 10.73 -17.97
C ASN A 70 -2.61 9.56 -18.65
N ASP A 71 -2.90 8.32 -18.26
CA ASP A 71 -2.26 7.12 -18.82
C ASP A 71 -3.28 5.98 -19.01
N PRO A 72 -4.11 6.04 -20.06
CA PRO A 72 -5.16 5.06 -20.31
C PRO A 72 -4.64 3.63 -20.56
N THR A 73 -3.40 3.50 -21.06
CA THR A 73 -2.80 2.25 -21.52
C THR A 73 -1.80 1.63 -20.52
N GLU A 74 -1.64 2.25 -19.35
CA GLU A 74 -0.73 1.77 -18.29
C GLU A 74 0.74 1.62 -18.76
N GLN A 75 1.21 2.56 -19.57
CA GLN A 75 2.59 2.54 -20.06
C GLN A 75 3.58 3.34 -19.19
N GLY A 76 3.09 4.13 -18.25
CA GLY A 76 3.94 5.01 -17.43
C GLY A 76 3.33 5.32 -16.06
N GLU A 77 2.75 6.49 -15.93
CA GLU A 77 2.28 7.06 -14.66
C GLU A 77 1.24 6.21 -13.92
N ARG A 78 0.37 5.51 -14.65
CA ARG A 78 -0.67 4.67 -14.05
C ARG A 78 -0.10 3.53 -13.20
N ALA A 79 1.14 3.12 -13.45
CA ALA A 79 1.82 2.10 -12.64
C ALA A 79 1.92 2.47 -11.17
N VAL A 80 1.86 3.78 -10.78
CA VAL A 80 1.91 4.20 -9.37
C VAL A 80 0.73 3.66 -8.54
N LEU A 81 -0.40 3.32 -9.19
CA LEU A 81 -1.52 2.66 -8.53
C LEU A 81 -1.13 1.30 -7.91
N ASN A 82 0.00 0.73 -8.33
CA ASN A 82 0.54 -0.54 -7.83
C ASN A 82 1.52 -0.35 -6.64
N LEU A 83 1.52 0.80 -5.93
CA LEU A 83 2.28 0.92 -4.69
C LEU A 83 1.93 -0.24 -3.75
N GLY A 84 2.95 -0.89 -3.19
CA GLY A 84 2.79 -2.04 -2.31
C GLY A 84 2.49 -3.37 -3.00
N HIS A 85 2.10 -3.39 -4.28
CA HIS A 85 1.65 -4.62 -4.95
C HIS A 85 2.78 -5.61 -5.26
N THR A 86 4.01 -5.16 -5.48
CA THR A 86 5.12 -6.06 -5.82
C THR A 86 5.38 -7.06 -4.70
N ILE A 87 5.60 -6.59 -3.49
CA ILE A 87 5.81 -7.44 -2.30
C ILE A 87 4.47 -8.00 -1.81
N GLY A 88 3.40 -7.20 -1.83
CA GLY A 88 2.07 -7.61 -1.38
C GLY A 88 1.54 -8.84 -2.12
N HIS A 89 1.60 -8.87 -3.45
CA HIS A 89 1.18 -10.05 -4.24
C HIS A 89 2.05 -11.28 -3.99
N ALA A 90 3.36 -11.10 -3.73
CA ALA A 90 4.23 -12.21 -3.36
C ALA A 90 3.79 -12.84 -2.03
N ILE A 91 3.49 -12.02 -1.02
CA ILE A 91 2.96 -12.45 0.28
C ILE A 91 1.60 -13.11 0.11
N GLU A 92 0.66 -12.49 -0.62
CA GLU A 92 -0.68 -13.02 -0.89
C GLU A 92 -0.62 -14.44 -1.48
N LYS A 93 0.26 -14.64 -2.46
CA LYS A 93 0.46 -15.94 -3.11
C LYS A 93 1.08 -16.98 -2.16
N LEU A 94 2.10 -16.60 -1.39
CA LEU A 94 2.78 -17.51 -0.46
C LEU A 94 1.89 -17.88 0.74
N LYS A 95 1.00 -16.98 1.15
CA LYS A 95 -0.04 -17.25 2.17
C LYS A 95 -1.26 -17.98 1.61
N ASN A 96 -1.22 -18.47 0.37
CA ASN A 96 -2.34 -19.17 -0.26
C ASN A 96 -3.67 -18.42 -0.18
N PHE A 97 -3.62 -17.07 -0.27
CA PHE A 97 -4.78 -16.17 -0.17
C PHE A 97 -5.53 -16.25 1.18
N GLU A 98 -4.84 -16.67 2.26
CA GLU A 98 -5.39 -16.61 3.62
C GLU A 98 -5.47 -15.18 4.15
N LEU A 99 -4.52 -14.32 3.74
CA LEU A 99 -4.59 -12.87 3.98
C LEU A 99 -5.41 -12.21 2.88
N LEU A 100 -6.21 -11.23 3.29
CA LEU A 100 -6.99 -10.45 2.34
C LEU A 100 -6.08 -9.50 1.53
N HIS A 101 -6.47 -9.22 0.29
CA HIS A 101 -5.68 -8.40 -0.63
C HIS A 101 -5.21 -7.07 -0.02
N GLY A 102 -6.11 -6.32 0.65
CA GLY A 102 -5.76 -5.04 1.28
C GLY A 102 -4.75 -5.17 2.42
N GLN A 103 -4.75 -6.29 3.15
CA GLN A 103 -3.72 -6.58 4.16
C GLN A 103 -2.36 -6.78 3.48
N CYS A 104 -2.30 -7.53 2.39
CA CYS A 104 -1.08 -7.73 1.62
C CYS A 104 -0.56 -6.44 0.99
N VAL A 105 -1.46 -5.58 0.47
CA VAL A 105 -1.10 -4.26 -0.06
C VAL A 105 -0.56 -3.35 1.05
N ALA A 106 -1.12 -3.40 2.26
CA ALA A 106 -0.62 -2.65 3.41
C ALA A 106 0.81 -3.06 3.76
N LEU A 107 1.09 -4.36 3.89
CA LEU A 107 2.43 -4.90 4.11
C LEU A 107 3.42 -4.44 3.04
N GLY A 108 3.04 -4.57 1.77
CA GLY A 108 3.88 -4.14 0.66
C GLY A 108 4.09 -2.61 0.61
N THR A 109 3.10 -1.81 1.06
CA THR A 109 3.22 -0.36 1.17
C THR A 109 4.22 0.02 2.27
N VAL A 110 4.19 -0.65 3.42
CA VAL A 110 5.19 -0.45 4.50
C VAL A 110 6.58 -0.79 4.00
N ALA A 111 6.76 -1.92 3.28
CA ALA A 111 8.04 -2.30 2.70
C ALA A 111 8.54 -1.27 1.66
N ALA A 112 7.66 -0.76 0.79
CA ALA A 112 8.01 0.28 -0.18
C ALA A 112 8.38 1.61 0.51
N ALA A 113 7.66 1.99 1.57
CA ALA A 113 7.98 3.15 2.38
C ALA A 113 9.33 2.99 3.11
N TYR A 114 9.69 1.77 3.55
CA TYR A 114 11.00 1.48 4.12
C TYR A 114 12.13 1.75 3.12
N ILE A 115 12.02 1.28 1.87
CA ILE A 115 13.01 1.58 0.82
C ILE A 115 13.10 3.09 0.59
N SER A 116 11.96 3.78 0.52
CA SER A 116 11.90 5.24 0.34
C SER A 116 12.59 5.98 1.49
N TYR A 117 12.38 5.54 2.72
CA TYR A 117 13.06 6.04 3.91
C TYR A 117 14.58 5.81 3.83
N LYS A 118 15.04 4.59 3.52
CA LYS A 118 16.47 4.26 3.40
C LYS A 118 17.16 5.06 2.30
N ARG A 119 16.44 5.42 1.26
CA ARG A 119 16.93 6.32 0.20
C ARG A 119 16.80 7.82 0.54
N SER A 120 16.37 8.17 1.76
CA SER A 120 16.16 9.55 2.21
C SER A 120 15.11 10.32 1.39
N TYR A 121 14.16 9.62 0.79
CA TYR A 121 12.98 10.23 0.16
C TYR A 121 11.91 10.57 1.19
N LEU A 122 11.79 9.73 2.23
CA LEU A 122 10.95 9.96 3.40
C LEU A 122 11.82 10.20 4.63
N SER A 123 11.35 11.05 5.52
CA SER A 123 11.93 11.18 6.87
C SER A 123 11.57 9.95 7.72
N ASP A 124 12.26 9.82 8.85
CA ASP A 124 11.96 8.81 9.87
C ASP A 124 10.51 8.96 10.38
N GLU A 125 10.10 10.19 10.66
CA GLU A 125 8.76 10.53 11.13
C GLU A 125 7.68 10.13 10.12
N GLU A 126 7.87 10.43 8.82
CA GLU A 126 6.92 10.07 7.76
C GLU A 126 6.81 8.53 7.58
N PHE A 127 7.94 7.81 7.67
CA PHE A 127 7.93 6.36 7.60
C PHE A 127 7.15 5.73 8.75
N TYR A 128 7.41 6.16 9.98
CA TYR A 128 6.69 5.64 11.15
C TYR A 128 5.22 6.05 11.14
N GLU A 129 4.88 7.27 10.69
CA GLU A 129 3.48 7.67 10.52
C GLU A 129 2.74 6.75 9.56
N ILE A 130 3.35 6.37 8.43
CA ILE A 130 2.75 5.41 7.47
C ILE A 130 2.48 4.06 8.15
N ARG A 131 3.41 3.56 8.98
CA ARG A 131 3.20 2.34 9.76
C ARG A 131 2.05 2.50 10.75
N ASP A 132 2.07 3.56 11.55
CA ASP A 132 1.07 3.83 12.59
C ASP A 132 -0.33 3.98 11.99
N MET A 133 -0.45 4.57 10.82
CA MET A 133 -1.73 4.68 10.12
C MET A 133 -2.27 3.32 9.67
N ASN A 134 -1.41 2.41 9.23
CA ASN A 134 -1.86 1.04 8.93
C ASN A 134 -2.36 0.35 10.21
N VAL A 135 -1.62 0.44 11.31
CA VAL A 135 -2.05 -0.12 12.62
C VAL A 135 -3.36 0.53 13.08
N GLY A 136 -3.48 1.86 12.96
CA GLY A 136 -4.69 2.60 13.33
C GLY A 136 -5.93 2.11 12.60
N PHE A 137 -5.82 1.70 11.35
CA PHE A 137 -6.91 1.09 10.58
C PHE A 137 -6.95 -0.45 10.63
N TYR A 138 -6.32 -1.06 11.64
CA TYR A 138 -6.28 -2.52 11.86
C TYR A 138 -5.67 -3.32 10.70
N LEU A 139 -4.75 -2.70 9.97
CA LEU A 139 -3.98 -3.35 8.92
C LEU A 139 -2.66 -3.88 9.49
N PRO A 140 -2.16 -5.02 9.01
CA PRO A 140 -0.89 -5.57 9.46
C PRO A 140 0.28 -4.71 8.95
N ILE A 141 1.31 -4.62 9.76
CA ILE A 141 2.62 -4.05 9.41
C ILE A 141 3.73 -5.10 9.41
N THR A 142 3.41 -6.31 9.88
CA THR A 142 4.30 -7.48 9.86
C THR A 142 3.55 -8.72 9.37
N VAL A 143 4.30 -9.69 8.85
CA VAL A 143 3.81 -11.01 8.45
C VAL A 143 4.73 -12.09 9.02
N ASP A 144 4.13 -13.16 9.59
CA ASP A 144 4.84 -14.28 10.19
C ASP A 144 4.80 -15.51 9.28
N GLY A 145 5.67 -16.51 9.55
CA GLY A 145 5.65 -17.82 8.91
C GLY A 145 6.03 -17.80 7.43
N LEU A 146 6.77 -16.80 6.96
CA LEU A 146 7.34 -16.73 5.63
C LEU A 146 8.83 -16.38 5.71
N LYS A 147 9.65 -17.07 4.91
CA LYS A 147 11.05 -16.69 4.76
C LYS A 147 11.18 -15.51 3.81
N SER A 148 12.01 -14.54 4.18
CA SER A 148 12.22 -13.32 3.37
C SER A 148 12.73 -13.64 1.97
N GLU A 149 13.59 -14.65 1.82
CA GLU A 149 14.12 -15.10 0.54
C GLU A 149 13.03 -15.68 -0.37
N ASP A 150 12.04 -16.37 0.21
CA ASP A 150 10.91 -16.93 -0.55
C ASP A 150 10.01 -15.80 -1.05
N ILE A 151 9.77 -14.76 -0.23
CA ILE A 151 9.02 -13.56 -0.65
C ILE A 151 9.77 -12.86 -1.80
N LEU A 152 11.09 -12.64 -1.65
CA LEU A 152 11.92 -12.04 -2.70
C LEU A 152 11.87 -12.86 -4.00
N ALA A 153 12.00 -14.18 -3.92
CA ALA A 153 11.92 -15.05 -5.09
C ALA A 153 10.55 -14.99 -5.77
N ALA A 154 9.47 -14.89 -4.98
CA ALA A 154 8.10 -14.79 -5.49
C ALA A 154 7.85 -13.46 -6.24
N THR A 155 8.48 -12.35 -5.85
CA THR A 155 8.37 -11.07 -6.58
C THR A 155 8.88 -11.17 -8.01
N LYS A 156 9.90 -12.01 -8.26
CA LYS A 156 10.52 -12.22 -9.57
C LYS A 156 9.69 -13.12 -10.48
N SER A 157 8.82 -13.92 -9.94
CA SER A 157 7.96 -14.87 -10.70
C SER A 157 6.70 -14.20 -11.27
N ASP A 158 6.38 -12.99 -10.88
CA ASP A 158 5.23 -12.25 -11.41
C ASP A 158 5.55 -11.72 -12.82
N LYS A 159 4.59 -11.87 -13.76
CA LYS A 159 4.70 -11.50 -15.19
C LYS A 159 4.98 -10.01 -15.45
N LYS A 160 5.15 -9.20 -14.41
CA LYS A 160 5.47 -7.76 -14.49
C LYS A 160 6.95 -7.45 -14.78
N MET A 161 7.78 -8.45 -15.04
CA MET A 161 9.15 -8.23 -15.50
C MET A 161 9.17 -7.80 -16.97
N GLU A 162 9.17 -6.50 -17.22
CA GLU A 162 9.54 -5.98 -18.55
C GLU A 162 11.07 -6.04 -18.69
N GLN A 163 11.55 -6.85 -19.62
CA GLN A 163 12.99 -6.96 -19.98
C GLN A 163 13.92 -7.32 -18.80
N GLY A 164 13.43 -8.09 -17.82
CA GLY A 164 14.25 -8.55 -16.69
C GLY A 164 14.39 -7.56 -15.54
N THR A 165 13.69 -6.42 -15.58
CA THR A 165 13.72 -5.41 -14.51
C THR A 165 12.35 -5.27 -13.87
N ILE A 166 12.31 -5.31 -12.54
CA ILE A 166 11.07 -5.08 -11.78
C ILE A 166 10.76 -3.58 -11.79
N LYS A 167 9.52 -3.22 -12.15
CA LYS A 167 9.00 -1.87 -11.93
C LYS A 167 8.54 -1.79 -10.47
N PHE A 168 9.31 -1.14 -9.65
CA PHE A 168 8.96 -0.89 -8.26
C PHE A 168 8.31 0.48 -8.12
N ILE A 169 7.39 0.65 -7.20
CA ILE A 169 6.80 1.96 -6.91
C ILE A 169 7.31 2.41 -5.56
N LEU A 170 7.94 3.58 -5.54
CA LEU A 170 8.46 4.22 -4.34
C LEU A 170 7.72 5.54 -4.08
N LEU A 171 7.74 5.99 -2.83
CA LEU A 171 7.33 7.33 -2.43
C LEU A 171 8.53 8.27 -2.48
N GLU A 172 8.53 9.24 -3.38
CA GLU A 172 9.52 10.30 -3.39
C GLU A 172 9.22 11.35 -2.29
N SER A 173 7.94 11.44 -1.92
CA SER A 173 7.43 12.10 -0.71
C SER A 173 6.02 11.57 -0.42
N VAL A 174 5.46 11.87 0.74
CA VAL A 174 4.03 11.64 1.01
C VAL A 174 3.21 12.40 -0.03
N GLY A 175 2.30 11.70 -0.71
CA GLY A 175 1.47 12.26 -1.79
C GLY A 175 2.15 12.29 -3.17
N HIS A 176 3.35 11.75 -3.31
CA HIS A 176 4.05 11.67 -4.60
C HIS A 176 4.79 10.34 -4.77
N ALA A 177 4.21 9.43 -5.54
CA ALA A 177 4.83 8.16 -5.89
C ALA A 177 5.44 8.20 -7.29
N VAL A 178 6.53 7.46 -7.47
CA VAL A 178 7.29 7.34 -8.72
C VAL A 178 7.52 5.88 -9.09
N VAL A 179 7.68 5.63 -10.39
CA VAL A 179 8.10 4.32 -10.91
C VAL A 179 9.62 4.24 -10.86
N ASP A 180 10.15 3.33 -10.07
CA ASP A 180 11.58 3.09 -9.94
C ASP A 180 11.96 1.73 -10.57
N ARG A 181 13.10 1.70 -11.28
CA ARG A 181 13.64 0.51 -11.92
C ARG A 181 15.03 0.15 -11.40
N THR A 182 15.47 0.87 -10.36
CA THR A 182 16.82 0.74 -9.80
C THR A 182 16.83 0.05 -8.44
N VAL A 183 15.65 -0.32 -7.91
CA VAL A 183 15.55 -1.05 -6.65
C VAL A 183 16.26 -2.40 -6.80
N THR A 184 17.22 -2.65 -5.92
CA THR A 184 18.04 -3.87 -5.92
C THR A 184 17.40 -4.99 -5.11
N ASP A 185 17.89 -6.21 -5.30
CA ASP A 185 17.46 -7.36 -4.51
C ASP A 185 17.80 -7.19 -3.03
N GLU A 186 18.93 -6.57 -2.72
CA GLU A 186 19.36 -6.26 -1.36
C GLU A 186 18.41 -5.30 -0.68
N GLU A 187 18.03 -4.21 -1.36
CA GLU A 187 17.05 -3.25 -0.82
C GLU A 187 15.68 -3.91 -0.61
N MET A 188 15.24 -4.76 -1.56
CA MET A 188 13.99 -5.51 -1.39
C MET A 188 14.06 -6.47 -0.22
N LEU A 189 15.18 -7.17 -0.04
CA LEU A 189 15.35 -8.11 1.06
C LEU A 189 15.36 -7.39 2.42
N GLU A 190 16.05 -6.26 2.54
CA GLU A 190 16.01 -5.43 3.76
C GLU A 190 14.59 -4.95 4.07
N ALA A 191 13.85 -4.51 3.06
CA ALA A 191 12.47 -4.07 3.23
C ALA A 191 11.54 -5.22 3.64
N ILE A 192 11.72 -6.41 3.06
CA ILE A 192 10.98 -7.62 3.45
C ILE A 192 11.32 -8.01 4.90
N ASN A 193 12.59 -7.94 5.30
CA ASN A 193 13.01 -8.21 6.68
C ASN A 193 12.36 -7.23 7.66
N SER A 194 12.17 -5.97 7.29
CA SER A 194 11.53 -4.95 8.14
C SER A 194 10.04 -5.19 8.43
N ILE A 195 9.40 -6.06 7.64
CA ILE A 195 8.01 -6.49 7.82
C ILE A 195 7.87 -7.98 8.18
N ASN A 196 8.98 -8.67 8.40
CA ASN A 196 8.96 -10.08 8.81
C ASN A 196 8.92 -10.16 10.35
N GLY A 197 7.74 -10.55 10.89
CA GLY A 197 7.53 -10.63 12.32
C GLY A 197 8.43 -11.67 13.01
N ASP A 198 8.70 -12.79 12.34
CA ASP A 198 9.59 -13.84 12.87
C ASP A 198 11.03 -13.33 13.15
N LEU A 199 11.48 -12.27 12.45
CA LEU A 199 12.81 -11.68 12.65
C LEU A 199 12.81 -10.55 13.69
N ILE A 200 11.68 -9.85 13.86
CA ILE A 200 11.56 -8.71 14.78
C ILE A 200 11.47 -9.19 16.23
N ASP A 201 10.85 -10.36 16.47
CA ASP A 201 10.71 -10.93 17.83
C ASP A 201 12.01 -11.58 18.35
N GLU A 202 13.08 -11.68 17.54
CA GLU A 202 14.38 -12.25 17.94
C GLU A 202 15.40 -11.19 18.46
N GLU A 203 15.08 -9.89 18.39
CA GLU A 203 15.90 -8.77 18.92
C GLU A 203 15.37 -8.29 20.28
#